data_2003ee64e71a01f2428a3ea42b2ebdbc
#
_entry.id   2003ee64e71a01f2428a3ea42b2ebdbc
#
_cell.length_a   1.000
_cell.length_b   1.000
_cell.length_c   1.000
_cell.angle_alpha   90.00
_cell.angle_beta   90.00
_cell.angle_gamma   90.00
#
_symmetry.space_group_name_H-M   'P 1'
#
loop_
_entity.id
_entity.type
_entity.pdbx_description
1 polymer ?
#
loop_
_entity_poly.entity_id
_entity_poly.type
_entity_poly.pdbx_seq_one_letter_code
_entity_poly.pdbx_strand_id
1 'polypeptide(L)'
;MRAEIKHILRTPLYWLVLIAGIGARTVFAYLDFKHRLSSYWTLSDEYWSRLGSITVAFLILLVLIHRFSVDYENNTYSVIASTAYGRKKLYFERLAAGCFMAILGVVILTIANIGITLTIGRSSITQTDWLYGFASHTIVVIVGAVGYFLVTAFVCDAISNHPASMCICGLPFGISYFINIGMIEKFNMFWFIRYGFFTELLRGRWISSLPAFWSIWYPVMIVGVFILSIYRRKERKLL
;
A
#
# COMPACT_ATOMS: atom_id res chain seq x y z
N MET A 1 8.78 5.85 -17.59
CA MET A 1 7.70 5.00 -17.09
C MET A 1 7.82 3.54 -17.54
N ARG A 2 7.77 3.19 -18.85
CA ARG A 2 7.88 1.78 -19.30
C ARG A 2 9.14 1.06 -18.79
N ALA A 3 10.28 1.72 -18.78
CA ALA A 3 11.53 1.16 -18.30
C ALA A 3 11.47 0.84 -16.78
N GLU A 4 10.90 1.72 -15.98
CA GLU A 4 10.75 1.53 -14.53
C GLU A 4 9.79 0.38 -14.21
N ILE A 5 8.64 0.30 -14.90
CA ILE A 5 7.71 -0.83 -14.76
C ILE A 5 8.41 -2.16 -15.10
N LYS A 6 9.12 -2.20 -16.25
CA LYS A 6 9.85 -3.40 -16.67
C LYS A 6 10.91 -3.82 -15.64
N HIS A 7 11.57 -2.85 -15.01
CA HIS A 7 12.55 -3.12 -13.97
C HIS A 7 11.90 -3.72 -12.73
N ILE A 8 10.78 -3.14 -12.24
CA ILE A 8 10.06 -3.67 -11.07
C ILE A 8 9.55 -5.09 -11.36
N LEU A 9 8.96 -5.34 -12.54
CA LEU A 9 8.49 -6.66 -12.94
C LEU A 9 9.59 -7.72 -13.03
N ARG A 10 10.85 -7.31 -13.31
CA ARG A 10 12.01 -8.20 -13.33
C ARG A 10 12.60 -8.45 -11.94
N THR A 11 12.20 -7.68 -10.94
CA THR A 11 12.68 -7.86 -9.57
C THR A 11 12.00 -9.09 -8.97
N PRO A 12 12.74 -10.17 -8.65
CA PRO A 12 12.13 -11.41 -8.15
C PRO A 12 11.40 -11.19 -6.82
N LEU A 13 11.83 -10.23 -6.00
CA LEU A 13 11.22 -9.90 -4.73
C LEU A 13 9.75 -9.46 -4.88
N TYR A 14 9.39 -8.76 -5.98
CA TYR A 14 8.02 -8.38 -6.26
C TYR A 14 7.08 -9.59 -6.33
N TRP A 15 7.48 -10.58 -7.11
CA TRP A 15 6.72 -11.81 -7.27
C TRP A 15 6.72 -12.68 -6.03
N LEU A 16 7.86 -12.73 -5.32
CA LEU A 16 7.99 -13.49 -4.08
C LEU A 16 7.00 -12.98 -3.03
N VAL A 17 6.88 -11.65 -2.84
CA VAL A 17 5.92 -11.06 -1.89
C VAL A 17 4.48 -11.38 -2.30
N LEU A 18 4.15 -11.29 -3.59
CA LEU A 18 2.80 -11.63 -4.08
C LEU A 18 2.49 -13.12 -3.88
N ILE A 19 3.41 -14.01 -4.25
CA ILE A 19 3.24 -15.47 -4.09
C ILE A 19 3.11 -15.82 -2.61
N ALA A 20 3.92 -15.23 -1.73
CA ALA A 20 3.82 -15.45 -0.30
C ALA A 20 2.46 -14.99 0.25
N GLY A 21 1.97 -13.84 -0.19
CA GLY A 21 0.64 -13.33 0.20
C GLY A 21 -0.52 -14.22 -0.26
N ILE A 22 -0.46 -14.73 -1.51
CA ILE A 22 -1.45 -15.66 -2.06
C ILE A 22 -1.37 -17.01 -1.31
N GLY A 23 -0.16 -17.52 -1.07
CA GLY A 23 0.06 -18.75 -0.33
C GLY A 23 -0.47 -18.68 1.10
N ALA A 24 -0.16 -17.60 1.82
CA ALA A 24 -0.71 -17.35 3.14
C ALA A 24 -2.24 -17.31 3.12
N ARG A 25 -2.85 -16.63 2.13
CA ARG A 25 -4.30 -16.62 1.97
C ARG A 25 -4.90 -17.99 1.76
N THR A 26 -4.26 -18.82 0.94
CA THR A 26 -4.74 -20.18 0.66
C THR A 26 -4.73 -21.03 1.94
N VAL A 27 -3.65 -20.95 2.72
CA VAL A 27 -3.55 -21.67 4.01
C VAL A 27 -4.62 -21.19 4.99
N PHE A 28 -4.81 -19.87 5.13
CA PHE A 28 -5.84 -19.33 6.02
C PHE A 28 -7.24 -19.72 5.58
N ALA A 29 -7.55 -19.64 4.29
CA ALA A 29 -8.86 -20.04 3.78
C ALA A 29 -9.14 -21.53 4.04
N TYR A 30 -8.14 -22.40 3.91
CA TYR A 30 -8.28 -23.81 4.21
C TYR A 30 -8.52 -24.08 5.70
N LEU A 31 -7.82 -23.37 6.58
CA LEU A 31 -7.99 -23.50 8.03
C LEU A 31 -9.36 -22.97 8.48
N ASP A 32 -9.79 -21.82 7.98
CA ASP A 32 -11.09 -21.23 8.31
C ASP A 32 -12.26 -22.10 7.82
N PHE A 33 -12.12 -22.65 6.62
CA PHE A 33 -13.14 -23.56 6.08
C PHE A 33 -13.31 -24.83 6.94
N LYS A 34 -12.23 -25.34 7.49
CA LYS A 34 -12.25 -26.51 8.37
C LYS A 34 -12.94 -26.24 9.72
N HIS A 35 -12.93 -24.98 10.18
CA HIS A 35 -13.41 -24.61 11.51
C HIS A 35 -14.73 -23.82 11.53
N ARG A 36 -15.12 -23.15 10.44
CA ARG A 36 -16.34 -22.32 10.38
C ARG A 36 -16.96 -22.29 8.98
N LEU A 37 -18.27 -22.41 8.94
CA LEU A 37 -19.10 -22.01 7.77
C LEU A 37 -19.22 -20.48 7.75
N SER A 38 -18.17 -19.78 7.37
CA SER A 38 -18.21 -18.33 7.25
C SER A 38 -18.78 -17.88 5.90
N SER A 39 -19.55 -16.79 5.90
CA SER A 39 -20.08 -16.22 4.66
C SER A 39 -18.95 -15.67 3.78
N TYR A 40 -19.13 -15.62 2.46
CA TYR A 40 -18.14 -15.03 1.51
C TYR A 40 -17.72 -13.62 1.86
N TRP A 41 -18.61 -12.87 2.47
CA TRP A 41 -18.40 -11.50 2.86
C TRP A 41 -17.36 -11.36 3.98
N THR A 42 -17.51 -12.19 5.01
CA THR A 42 -16.53 -12.26 6.11
C THR A 42 -15.16 -12.71 5.62
N LEU A 43 -15.09 -13.63 4.66
CA LEU A 43 -13.84 -14.09 4.09
C LEU A 43 -13.07 -12.99 3.34
N SER A 44 -13.76 -12.10 2.61
CA SER A 44 -13.12 -11.01 1.90
C SER A 44 -12.68 -9.88 2.84
N ASP A 45 -13.53 -9.47 3.76
CA ASP A 45 -13.23 -8.44 4.74
C ASP A 45 -12.09 -8.87 5.67
N GLU A 46 -12.11 -10.11 6.15
CA GLU A 46 -11.02 -10.65 6.96
C GLU A 46 -9.71 -10.75 6.19
N TYR A 47 -9.76 -11.05 4.90
CA TYR A 47 -8.54 -11.08 4.09
C TYR A 47 -7.86 -9.71 4.06
N TRP A 48 -8.58 -8.67 3.66
CA TRP A 48 -8.00 -7.33 3.56
C TRP A 48 -7.68 -6.74 4.93
N SER A 49 -8.45 -7.02 5.94
CA SER A 49 -8.18 -6.54 7.29
C SER A 49 -6.93 -7.14 7.93
N ARG A 50 -6.48 -8.31 7.45
CA ARG A 50 -5.33 -9.03 8.00
C ARG A 50 -4.20 -9.19 6.99
N LEU A 51 -4.31 -10.18 6.10
CA LEU A 51 -3.21 -10.61 5.23
C LEU A 51 -2.99 -9.70 4.02
N GLY A 52 -4.07 -9.27 3.37
CA GLY A 52 -3.98 -8.47 2.15
C GLY A 52 -3.29 -7.15 2.39
N SER A 53 -3.67 -6.44 3.45
CA SER A 53 -3.04 -5.17 3.83
C SER A 53 -1.56 -5.32 4.16
N ILE A 54 -1.17 -6.36 4.89
CA ILE A 54 0.24 -6.67 5.19
C ILE A 54 1.01 -6.94 3.89
N THR A 55 0.47 -7.76 3.01
CA THR A 55 1.13 -8.09 1.74
C THR A 55 1.37 -6.85 0.89
N VAL A 56 0.36 -5.98 0.77
CA VAL A 56 0.50 -4.71 0.03
C VAL A 56 1.49 -3.76 0.71
N ALA A 57 1.47 -3.66 2.03
CA ALA A 57 2.44 -2.85 2.76
C ALA A 57 3.88 -3.34 2.55
N PHE A 58 4.13 -4.65 2.63
CA PHE A 58 5.44 -5.22 2.34
C PHE A 58 5.85 -5.01 0.87
N LEU A 59 4.93 -5.15 -0.08
CA LEU A 59 5.20 -4.86 -1.48
C LEU A 59 5.69 -3.42 -1.66
N ILE A 60 5.02 -2.46 -1.03
CA ILE A 60 5.38 -1.05 -1.10
C ILE A 60 6.73 -0.82 -0.41
N LEU A 61 6.89 -1.25 0.84
CA LEU A 61 8.06 -0.98 1.66
C LEU A 61 9.33 -1.66 1.14
N LEU A 62 9.24 -2.92 0.71
CA LEU A 62 10.43 -3.69 0.30
C LEU A 62 10.82 -3.47 -1.17
N VAL A 63 9.82 -3.25 -2.03
CA VAL A 63 10.08 -3.25 -3.48
C VAL A 63 9.93 -1.86 -4.07
N LEU A 64 8.79 -1.22 -3.87
CA LEU A 64 8.48 -0.01 -4.62
C LEU A 64 9.29 1.19 -4.14
N ILE A 65 9.44 1.37 -2.83
CA ILE A 65 10.20 2.52 -2.30
C ILE A 65 11.70 2.37 -2.45
N HIS A 66 12.24 1.15 -2.54
CA HIS A 66 13.65 0.92 -2.80
C HIS A 66 14.14 1.65 -4.06
N ARG A 67 13.27 1.82 -5.06
CA ARG A 67 13.61 2.56 -6.28
C ARG A 67 13.94 4.04 -6.07
N PHE A 68 13.52 4.62 -4.96
CA PHE A 68 13.83 6.02 -4.62
C PHE A 68 15.18 6.17 -3.90
N SER A 69 15.68 5.12 -3.27
CA SER A 69 16.96 5.12 -2.55
C SER A 69 18.15 4.62 -3.39
N VAL A 70 17.89 3.81 -4.42
CA VAL A 70 18.94 3.17 -5.26
C VAL A 70 19.99 4.17 -5.76
N ASP A 71 19.58 5.37 -6.18
CA ASP A 71 20.52 6.35 -6.73
C ASP A 71 21.43 6.94 -5.64
N TYR A 72 20.94 7.02 -4.40
CA TYR A 72 21.72 7.44 -3.24
C TYR A 72 22.67 6.34 -2.80
N GLU A 73 22.20 5.11 -2.73
CA GLU A 73 23.00 3.93 -2.35
C GLU A 73 24.14 3.66 -3.33
N ASN A 74 23.91 3.88 -4.63
CA ASN A 74 24.93 3.71 -5.68
C ASN A 74 25.78 4.96 -5.94
N ASN A 75 25.59 6.05 -5.18
CA ASN A 75 26.27 7.33 -5.40
C ASN A 75 26.07 7.92 -6.81
N THR A 76 25.04 7.50 -7.53
CA THR A 76 24.73 7.98 -8.89
C THR A 76 23.82 9.21 -8.90
N TYR A 77 23.31 9.60 -7.73
CA TYR A 77 22.38 10.72 -7.59
C TYR A 77 22.94 12.03 -8.14
N SER A 78 24.20 12.34 -7.86
CA SER A 78 24.87 13.56 -8.33
C SER A 78 24.91 13.66 -9.85
N VAL A 79 25.20 12.54 -10.53
CA VAL A 79 25.24 12.45 -11.99
C VAL A 79 23.85 12.64 -12.58
N ILE A 80 22.83 11.97 -12.02
CA ILE A 80 21.44 12.10 -12.45
C ILE A 80 20.93 13.51 -12.17
N ALA A 81 21.28 14.07 -11.02
CA ALA A 81 20.90 15.42 -10.62
C ALA A 81 21.54 16.53 -11.46
N SER A 82 22.69 16.30 -12.08
CA SER A 82 23.33 17.28 -12.98
C SER A 82 22.55 17.48 -14.27
N THR A 83 21.77 16.49 -14.71
CA THR A 83 20.95 16.59 -15.91
C THR A 83 19.61 17.28 -15.61
N ALA A 84 19.24 18.29 -16.39
CA ALA A 84 17.95 18.99 -16.26
C ALA A 84 16.75 18.05 -16.41
N TYR A 85 16.91 16.99 -17.21
CA TYR A 85 15.92 15.96 -17.46
C TYR A 85 15.79 14.97 -16.30
N GLY A 86 16.91 14.59 -15.66
CA GLY A 86 16.93 13.53 -14.63
C GLY A 86 16.18 13.90 -13.36
N ARG A 87 16.25 15.16 -12.93
CA ARG A 87 15.72 15.57 -11.62
C ARG A 87 14.19 15.50 -11.50
N LYS A 88 13.48 15.99 -12.52
CA LYS A 88 12.01 16.07 -12.45
C LYS A 88 11.35 14.88 -13.09
N LYS A 89 11.71 14.57 -14.34
CA LYS A 89 11.01 13.56 -15.12
C LYS A 89 11.21 12.15 -14.55
N LEU A 90 12.41 11.80 -14.16
CA LEU A 90 12.69 10.47 -13.58
C LEU A 90 11.88 10.22 -12.30
N TYR A 91 11.77 11.25 -11.46
CA TYR A 91 10.98 11.12 -10.23
C TYR A 91 9.49 10.88 -10.50
N PHE A 92 8.91 11.68 -11.38
CA PHE A 92 7.50 11.50 -11.74
C PHE A 92 7.27 10.17 -12.46
N GLU A 93 8.22 9.73 -13.27
CA GLU A 93 8.15 8.41 -13.89
C GLU A 93 8.19 7.27 -12.87
N ARG A 94 9.01 7.41 -11.83
CA ARG A 94 9.08 6.45 -10.71
C ARG A 94 7.81 6.48 -9.87
N LEU A 95 7.29 7.66 -9.55
CA LEU A 95 6.01 7.78 -8.84
C LEU A 95 4.88 7.13 -9.63
N ALA A 96 4.74 7.47 -10.91
CA ALA A 96 3.69 6.90 -11.76
C ALA A 96 3.84 5.39 -11.92
N ALA A 97 5.08 4.90 -12.11
CA ALA A 97 5.35 3.46 -12.18
C ALA A 97 5.04 2.75 -10.87
N GLY A 98 5.42 3.33 -9.73
CA GLY A 98 5.14 2.77 -8.41
C GLY A 98 3.64 2.73 -8.09
N CYS A 99 2.90 3.81 -8.37
CA CYS A 99 1.44 3.82 -8.24
C CYS A 99 0.80 2.72 -9.10
N PHE A 100 1.21 2.62 -10.38
CA PHE A 100 0.71 1.59 -11.28
C PHE A 100 1.00 0.18 -10.75
N MET A 101 2.20 -0.07 -10.26
CA MET A 101 2.60 -1.38 -9.73
C MET A 101 1.92 -1.71 -8.40
N ALA A 102 1.64 -0.71 -7.56
CA ALA A 102 0.83 -0.89 -6.35
C ALA A 102 -0.60 -1.29 -6.70
N ILE A 103 -1.23 -0.60 -7.66
CA ILE A 103 -2.57 -0.93 -8.17
C ILE A 103 -2.57 -2.35 -8.75
N LEU A 104 -1.59 -2.68 -9.60
CA LEU A 104 -1.47 -4.01 -10.19
C LEU A 104 -1.34 -5.10 -9.11
N GLY A 105 -0.55 -4.87 -8.07
CA GLY A 105 -0.41 -5.78 -6.94
C GLY A 105 -1.75 -6.02 -6.22
N VAL A 106 -2.50 -4.96 -5.93
CA VAL A 106 -3.85 -5.07 -5.33
C VAL A 106 -4.79 -5.85 -6.23
N VAL A 107 -4.81 -5.58 -7.53
CA VAL A 107 -5.68 -6.29 -8.50
C VAL A 107 -5.34 -7.77 -8.55
N ILE A 108 -4.06 -8.14 -8.62
CA ILE A 108 -3.61 -9.54 -8.61
C ILE A 108 -4.07 -10.24 -7.32
N LEU A 109 -3.87 -9.62 -6.17
CA LEU A 109 -4.30 -10.17 -4.88
C LEU A 109 -5.82 -10.30 -4.79
N THR A 110 -6.58 -9.34 -5.33
CA THR A 110 -8.05 -9.42 -5.38
C THR A 110 -8.51 -10.59 -6.24
N ILE A 111 -7.95 -10.74 -7.44
CA ILE A 111 -8.30 -11.86 -8.35
C ILE A 111 -7.97 -13.19 -7.69
N ALA A 112 -6.79 -13.30 -7.07
CA ALA A 112 -6.41 -14.50 -6.35
C ALA A 112 -7.35 -14.80 -5.17
N ASN A 113 -7.72 -13.76 -4.38
CA ASN A 113 -8.67 -13.91 -3.28
C ASN A 113 -10.05 -14.38 -3.75
N ILE A 114 -10.55 -13.82 -4.85
CA ILE A 114 -11.81 -14.27 -5.49
C ILE A 114 -11.69 -15.74 -5.90
N GLY A 115 -10.62 -16.10 -6.63
CA GLY A 115 -10.39 -17.48 -7.06
C GLY A 115 -10.33 -18.47 -5.90
N ILE A 116 -9.62 -18.17 -4.83
CA ILE A 116 -9.51 -19.00 -3.64
C ILE A 116 -10.87 -19.13 -2.94
N THR A 117 -11.60 -18.02 -2.82
CA THR A 117 -12.93 -18.02 -2.20
C THR A 117 -13.93 -18.88 -2.99
N LEU A 118 -13.88 -18.80 -4.33
CA LEU A 118 -14.75 -19.62 -5.20
C LEU A 118 -14.41 -21.12 -5.16
N THR A 119 -13.13 -21.47 -5.06
CA THR A 119 -12.70 -22.87 -5.04
C THR A 119 -12.97 -23.55 -3.72
N ILE A 120 -12.78 -22.84 -2.61
CA ILE A 120 -12.96 -23.42 -1.26
C ILE A 120 -14.42 -23.31 -0.81
N GLY A 121 -15.10 -22.24 -1.14
CA GLY A 121 -16.42 -21.88 -0.61
C GLY A 121 -17.63 -22.51 -1.30
N ARG A 122 -17.57 -23.55 -2.02
CA ARG A 122 -18.61 -24.41 -2.73
C ARG A 122 -20.11 -24.10 -2.55
N SER A 123 -20.51 -22.99 -1.95
CA SER A 123 -21.91 -22.64 -1.71
C SER A 123 -22.45 -21.73 -2.82
N SER A 124 -23.73 -21.89 -3.11
CA SER A 124 -24.52 -21.22 -4.16
C SER A 124 -24.28 -19.71 -4.23
N ILE A 125 -23.48 -19.31 -5.19
CA ILE A 125 -23.25 -17.89 -5.51
C ILE A 125 -24.42 -17.44 -6.39
N THR A 126 -25.50 -17.06 -5.77
CA THR A 126 -26.70 -16.56 -6.48
C THR A 126 -26.92 -15.06 -6.30
N GLN A 127 -26.02 -14.36 -5.59
CA GLN A 127 -26.22 -12.94 -5.29
C GLN A 127 -25.20 -12.05 -6.00
N THR A 128 -25.66 -11.17 -6.87
CA THR A 128 -24.90 -10.10 -7.50
C THR A 128 -24.25 -9.13 -6.48
N ASP A 129 -24.78 -9.07 -5.27
CA ASP A 129 -24.36 -8.19 -4.18
C ASP A 129 -22.91 -8.45 -3.72
N TRP A 130 -22.43 -9.70 -3.83
CA TRP A 130 -21.05 -10.02 -3.45
C TRP A 130 -20.01 -9.39 -4.40
N LEU A 131 -20.29 -9.36 -5.72
CA LEU A 131 -19.42 -8.73 -6.71
C LEU A 131 -19.29 -7.22 -6.46
N TYR A 132 -20.40 -6.57 -6.12
CA TYR A 132 -20.42 -5.15 -5.81
C TYR A 132 -19.58 -4.84 -4.56
N GLY A 133 -19.69 -5.68 -3.57
CA GLY A 133 -18.89 -5.53 -2.36
C GLY A 133 -17.39 -5.78 -2.59
N PHE A 134 -17.01 -6.82 -3.33
CA PHE A 134 -15.61 -7.02 -3.72
C PHE A 134 -15.04 -5.84 -4.49
N ALA A 135 -15.80 -5.29 -5.44
CA ALA A 135 -15.38 -4.13 -6.21
C ALA A 135 -15.19 -2.89 -5.32
N SER A 136 -16.13 -2.61 -4.43
CA SER A 136 -16.04 -1.46 -3.50
C SER A 136 -14.83 -1.59 -2.58
N HIS A 137 -14.60 -2.76 -1.97
CA HIS A 137 -13.42 -3.01 -1.14
C HIS A 137 -12.12 -2.85 -1.94
N THR A 138 -12.08 -3.38 -3.16
CA THR A 138 -10.88 -3.25 -4.01
C THR A 138 -10.56 -1.80 -4.31
N ILE A 139 -11.56 -0.97 -4.60
CA ILE A 139 -11.36 0.47 -4.85
C ILE A 139 -10.79 1.15 -3.60
N VAL A 140 -11.34 0.87 -2.42
CA VAL A 140 -10.86 1.42 -1.15
C VAL A 140 -9.40 1.03 -0.90
N VAL A 141 -9.05 -0.24 -1.09
CA VAL A 141 -7.68 -0.73 -0.93
C VAL A 141 -6.73 -0.10 -1.96
N ILE A 142 -7.17 0.08 -3.21
CA ILE A 142 -6.36 0.78 -4.23
C ILE A 142 -6.05 2.21 -3.78
N VAL A 143 -7.05 2.96 -3.32
CA VAL A 143 -6.84 4.32 -2.80
C VAL A 143 -5.88 4.31 -1.62
N GLY A 144 -6.06 3.36 -0.69
CA GLY A 144 -5.15 3.17 0.45
C GLY A 144 -3.72 2.84 0.03
N ALA A 145 -3.54 1.93 -0.93
CA ALA A 145 -2.24 1.51 -1.43
C ALA A 145 -1.49 2.65 -2.14
N VAL A 146 -2.19 3.40 -2.98
CA VAL A 146 -1.62 4.56 -3.67
C VAL A 146 -1.25 5.65 -2.65
N GLY A 147 -2.13 5.96 -1.69
CA GLY A 147 -1.86 6.94 -0.65
C GLY A 147 -0.66 6.56 0.21
N TYR A 148 -0.63 5.31 0.69
CA TYR A 148 0.49 4.79 1.48
C TYR A 148 1.80 4.80 0.69
N PHE A 149 1.78 4.40 -0.58
CA PHE A 149 2.95 4.47 -1.46
C PHE A 149 3.45 5.90 -1.63
N LEU A 150 2.59 6.89 -1.88
CA LEU A 150 2.99 8.29 -2.05
C LEU A 150 3.65 8.85 -0.80
N VAL A 151 3.09 8.59 0.37
CA VAL A 151 3.67 9.01 1.66
C VAL A 151 5.03 8.35 1.89
N THR A 152 5.12 7.03 1.68
CA THR A 152 6.38 6.29 1.88
C THR A 152 7.46 6.69 0.88
N ALA A 153 7.10 6.94 -0.38
CA ALA A 153 8.03 7.42 -1.40
C ALA A 153 8.57 8.82 -1.05
N PHE A 154 7.71 9.71 -0.54
CA PHE A 154 8.12 11.02 -0.05
C PHE A 154 9.08 10.92 1.13
N VAL A 155 8.78 10.09 2.12
CA VAL A 155 9.64 9.86 3.29
C VAL A 155 10.99 9.30 2.84
N CYS A 156 11.01 8.35 1.91
CA CYS A 156 12.23 7.78 1.35
C CYS A 156 13.08 8.83 0.61
N ASP A 157 12.46 9.66 -0.22
CA ASP A 157 13.17 10.76 -0.91
C ASP A 157 13.69 11.80 0.09
N ALA A 158 12.95 12.03 1.19
CA ALA A 158 13.35 12.98 2.22
C ALA A 158 14.56 12.53 3.03
N ILE A 159 14.62 11.25 3.39
CA ILE A 159 15.65 10.66 4.26
C ILE A 159 16.84 10.18 3.43
N SER A 160 16.61 9.83 2.15
CA SER A 160 17.62 9.27 1.24
C SER A 160 18.26 7.95 1.74
N ASN A 161 17.57 7.26 2.63
CA ASN A 161 18.00 6.00 3.23
C ASN A 161 16.81 5.03 3.28
N HIS A 162 16.91 3.91 2.56
CA HIS A 162 15.83 2.94 2.44
C HIS A 162 15.50 2.24 3.77
N PRO A 163 16.44 1.67 4.52
CA PRO A 163 16.16 1.04 5.81
C PRO A 163 15.48 1.99 6.81
N ALA A 164 15.97 3.23 6.93
CA ALA A 164 15.38 4.21 7.82
C ALA A 164 13.94 4.57 7.41
N SER A 165 13.69 4.71 6.11
CA SER A 165 12.36 4.98 5.56
C SER A 165 11.39 3.83 5.79
N MET A 166 11.87 2.59 5.65
CA MET A 166 11.09 1.40 5.98
C MET A 166 10.69 1.37 7.46
N CYS A 167 11.62 1.70 8.37
CA CYS A 167 11.31 1.78 9.79
C CYS A 167 10.27 2.87 10.09
N ILE A 168 10.47 4.08 9.55
CA ILE A 168 9.59 5.22 9.82
C ILE A 168 8.18 4.99 9.28
N CYS A 169 8.03 4.37 8.12
CA CYS A 169 6.71 4.10 7.54
C CYS A 169 6.12 2.77 8.00
N GLY A 170 6.97 1.76 8.23
CA GLY A 170 6.56 0.44 8.68
C GLY A 170 6.13 0.40 10.14
N LEU A 171 6.77 1.16 11.03
CA LEU A 171 6.40 1.23 12.44
C LEU A 171 4.94 1.67 12.67
N PRO A 172 4.45 2.79 12.10
CA PRO A 172 3.05 3.18 12.26
C PRO A 172 2.07 2.13 11.72
N PHE A 173 2.42 1.49 10.59
CA PHE A 173 1.64 0.40 10.04
C PHE A 173 1.61 -0.80 11.00
N GLY A 174 2.77 -1.24 11.50
CA GLY A 174 2.89 -2.34 12.45
C GLY A 174 2.17 -2.06 13.77
N ILE A 175 2.36 -0.87 14.33
CA ILE A 175 1.69 -0.44 15.57
C ILE A 175 0.17 -0.47 15.38
N SER A 176 -0.35 0.07 14.27
CA SER A 176 -1.79 0.06 13.98
C SER A 176 -2.36 -1.35 13.83
N TYR A 177 -1.50 -2.33 13.56
CA TYR A 177 -1.88 -3.72 13.34
C TYR A 177 -1.88 -4.55 14.62
N PHE A 178 -0.85 -4.37 15.46
CA PHE A 178 -0.63 -5.20 16.65
C PHE A 178 -1.26 -4.61 17.91
N ILE A 179 -1.44 -3.30 17.98
CA ILE A 179 -2.10 -2.70 19.14
C ILE A 179 -3.61 -2.93 19.03
N ASN A 180 -4.17 -3.52 20.05
CA ASN A 180 -5.60 -3.78 20.15
C ASN A 180 -6.38 -2.45 20.03
N ILE A 181 -7.35 -2.43 19.11
CA ILE A 181 -8.16 -1.25 18.77
C ILE A 181 -8.74 -0.56 20.01
N GLY A 182 -9.13 -1.32 21.02
CA GLY A 182 -9.64 -0.78 22.28
C GLY A 182 -8.63 0.03 23.12
N MET A 183 -7.33 -0.18 22.96
CA MET A 183 -6.31 0.68 23.57
C MET A 183 -6.12 1.98 22.80
N ILE A 184 -6.19 1.92 21.47
CA ILE A 184 -6.01 3.10 20.61
C ILE A 184 -7.22 4.05 20.72
N GLU A 185 -8.43 3.52 20.89
CA GLU A 185 -9.65 4.32 21.06
C GLU A 185 -9.68 5.10 22.38
N LYS A 186 -9.07 4.56 23.45
CA LYS A 186 -8.94 5.27 24.72
C LYS A 186 -7.94 6.43 24.67
N PHE A 187 -7.01 6.42 23.74
CA PHE A 187 -6.01 7.47 23.57
C PHE A 187 -6.24 8.18 22.24
N ASN A 188 -7.07 9.21 22.22
CA ASN A 188 -7.29 10.08 21.04
C ASN A 188 -5.98 10.60 20.40
N MET A 189 -4.86 10.53 21.11
CA MET A 189 -3.55 10.94 20.65
C MET A 189 -2.96 10.04 19.54
N PHE A 190 -3.43 8.78 19.42
CA PHE A 190 -2.93 7.81 18.45
C PHE A 190 -3.74 7.74 17.14
N TRP A 191 -4.71 8.67 16.96
CA TRP A 191 -5.49 8.74 15.74
C TRP A 191 -4.62 8.86 14.47
N PHE A 192 -3.48 9.58 14.57
CA PHE A 192 -2.55 9.78 13.48
C PHE A 192 -1.89 8.46 13.03
N ILE A 193 -1.57 7.57 13.96
CA ILE A 193 -1.01 6.25 13.65
C ILE A 193 -2.05 5.41 12.91
N ARG A 194 -3.30 5.47 13.33
CA ARG A 194 -4.38 4.67 12.75
C ARG A 194 -4.80 5.18 11.37
N TYR A 195 -4.94 6.48 11.21
CA TYR A 195 -5.52 7.07 10.01
C TYR A 195 -4.52 7.80 9.12
N GLY A 196 -3.45 8.32 9.69
CA GLY A 196 -2.50 9.20 9.00
C GLY A 196 -1.70 8.54 7.90
N PHE A 197 -1.49 7.22 7.96
CA PHE A 197 -0.73 6.43 6.98
C PHE A 197 -1.62 5.57 6.08
N PHE A 198 -2.88 5.92 5.89
CA PHE A 198 -3.81 5.17 5.04
C PHE A 198 -4.04 3.70 5.45
N THR A 199 -3.69 3.33 6.68
CA THR A 199 -3.71 1.95 7.16
C THR A 199 -5.12 1.35 7.16
N GLU A 200 -6.15 2.12 7.52
CA GLU A 200 -7.54 1.65 7.49
C GLU A 200 -8.05 1.44 6.06
N LEU A 201 -7.66 2.31 5.12
CA LEU A 201 -8.01 2.13 3.72
C LEU A 201 -7.31 0.90 3.11
N LEU A 202 -6.05 0.63 3.51
CA LEU A 202 -5.35 -0.60 3.12
C LEU A 202 -6.05 -1.87 3.64
N ARG A 203 -6.77 -1.76 4.76
CA ARG A 203 -7.59 -2.85 5.31
C ARG A 203 -8.94 -3.00 4.59
N GLY A 204 -9.23 -2.20 3.59
CA GLY A 204 -10.50 -2.21 2.86
C GLY A 204 -11.65 -1.59 3.64
N ARG A 205 -11.37 -0.95 4.78
CA ARG A 205 -12.40 -0.35 5.61
C ARG A 205 -12.69 1.06 5.13
N TRP A 206 -13.87 1.23 4.51
CA TRP A 206 -14.39 2.56 4.24
C TRP A 206 -14.83 3.21 5.56
N ILE A 207 -14.29 4.37 5.80
CA ILE A 207 -14.48 5.08 7.06
C ILE A 207 -15.79 5.86 7.00
N SER A 208 -16.91 5.15 6.92
CA SER A 208 -18.25 5.74 6.93
C SER A 208 -18.59 6.44 8.26
N SER A 209 -17.88 6.11 9.32
CA SER A 209 -18.04 6.73 10.66
C SER A 209 -17.08 7.87 10.91
N LEU A 210 -16.21 8.23 9.95
CA LEU A 210 -15.32 9.37 10.11
C LEU A 210 -16.09 10.68 9.92
N PRO A 211 -15.91 11.65 10.82
CA PRO A 211 -16.37 13.01 10.58
C PRO A 211 -15.78 13.54 9.26
N ALA A 212 -16.50 14.46 8.60
CA ALA A 212 -16.10 15.09 7.32
C ALA A 212 -14.64 15.57 7.27
N PHE A 213 -14.05 15.83 8.44
CA PHE A 213 -12.64 16.13 8.65
C PHE A 213 -11.68 15.12 7.99
N TRP A 214 -11.97 13.82 8.08
CA TRP A 214 -11.09 12.79 7.54
C TRP A 214 -11.17 12.63 6.03
N SER A 215 -12.34 12.91 5.46
CA SER A 215 -12.51 12.97 4.01
C SER A 215 -11.67 14.09 3.38
N ILE A 216 -11.38 15.14 4.15
CA ILE A 216 -10.50 16.24 3.75
C ILE A 216 -9.03 15.91 4.03
N TRP A 217 -8.74 15.18 5.11
CA TRP A 217 -7.37 14.88 5.54
C TRP A 217 -6.56 14.12 4.48
N TYR A 218 -7.11 13.06 3.90
CA TYR A 218 -6.38 12.26 2.92
C TYR A 218 -6.03 13.03 1.64
N PRO A 219 -6.95 13.79 1.00
CA PRO A 219 -6.59 14.68 -0.08
C PRO A 219 -5.53 15.73 0.31
N VAL A 220 -5.67 16.34 1.49
CA VAL A 220 -4.71 17.32 1.99
C VAL A 220 -3.34 16.70 2.20
N MET A 221 -3.24 15.49 2.77
CA MET A 221 -1.98 14.77 2.92
C MET A 221 -1.35 14.45 1.57
N ILE A 222 -2.10 13.95 0.60
CA ILE A 222 -1.59 13.65 -0.74
C ILE A 222 -1.09 14.92 -1.42
N VAL A 223 -1.88 15.99 -1.41
CA VAL A 223 -1.51 17.28 -2.02
C VAL A 223 -0.33 17.91 -1.26
N GLY A 224 -0.35 17.89 0.08
CA GLY A 224 0.74 18.39 0.92
C GLY A 224 2.06 17.67 0.65
N VAL A 225 2.05 16.36 0.61
CA VAL A 225 3.22 15.52 0.26
C VAL A 225 3.73 15.87 -1.13
N PHE A 226 2.83 16.06 -2.10
CA PHE A 226 3.18 16.40 -3.46
C PHE A 226 3.82 17.80 -3.55
N ILE A 227 3.24 18.81 -2.88
CA ILE A 227 3.79 20.17 -2.83
C ILE A 227 5.15 20.18 -2.15
N LEU A 228 5.29 19.52 -1.00
CA LEU A 228 6.55 19.44 -0.26
C LEU A 228 7.65 18.75 -1.08
N SER A 229 7.31 17.71 -1.85
CA SER A 229 8.26 17.03 -2.73
C SER A 229 8.78 17.94 -3.84
N ILE A 230 7.90 18.79 -4.40
CA ILE A 230 8.29 19.78 -5.42
C ILE A 230 9.16 20.87 -4.79
N TYR A 231 8.79 21.38 -3.61
CA TYR A 231 9.50 22.46 -2.91
C TYR A 231 10.91 22.04 -2.52
N ARG A 232 11.08 20.90 -1.85
CA ARG A 232 12.40 20.35 -1.49
C ARG A 232 13.34 20.17 -2.68
N ARG A 233 12.81 19.79 -3.83
CA ARG A 233 13.58 19.66 -5.06
C ARG A 233 14.03 21.01 -5.63
N LYS A 234 13.30 22.08 -5.32
CA LYS A 234 13.70 23.44 -5.69
C LYS A 234 14.85 23.93 -4.81
N GLU A 235 14.80 23.63 -3.51
CA GLU A 235 15.90 24.01 -2.57
C GLU A 235 17.20 23.25 -2.83
N ARG A 236 17.13 21.95 -3.12
CA ARG A 236 18.33 21.17 -3.53
C ARG A 236 18.98 21.65 -4.84
N LYS A 237 18.41 22.64 -5.52
CA LYS A 237 19.02 23.30 -6.67
C LYS A 237 19.98 24.42 -6.29
N LEU A 238 19.93 24.86 -5.04
CA LEU A 238 20.68 26.02 -4.54
C LEU A 238 21.93 25.62 -3.73
N LEU A 239 22.09 24.32 -3.46
CA LEU A 239 23.27 23.69 -2.86
C LEU A 239 24.02 22.85 -3.90
#